data_a2de01865297cb44bdc8da60a4e509f8
#
_entry.id   a2de01865297cb44bdc8da60a4e509f8
#
_cell.length_a   1.000
_cell.length_b   1.000
_cell.length_c   1.000
_cell.angle_alpha   90.00
_cell.angle_beta   90.00
_cell.angle_gamma   90.00
#
_symmetry.space_group_name_H-M   'P 1'
#
loop_
_entity.id
_entity.type
_entity.pdbx_description
1 polymer ?
#
loop_
_entity_poly.entity_id
_entity_poly.type
_entity_poly.pdbx_seq_one_letter_code
_entity_poly.pdbx_strand_id
1 'polypeptide(L)'
;MKNIIENEKYKLEIFDDLNPCSPREFDNLGTMVCFHRRYMLGDETELKSSDFSSWEELESYLYKEEDALIAIPVFMYDHSGLWINTTGFSCPWDSGQVGYIYISKEKVRREYSCKRISKKLKKMIREMLCSEVDLYNDYLSGNVYGFTLTDKENAEEIDSSCGFYGTDYIENGIFDYVSSYFT
;
A
#
# COMPACT_ATOMS: atom_id res chain seq x y z
N MET A 1 -15.90 0.39 12.20
CA MET A 1 -17.15 -0.40 12.24
C MET A 1 -16.78 -1.79 12.75
N LYS A 2 -17.58 -2.44 13.64
CA LYS A 2 -17.29 -3.82 14.07
C LYS A 2 -18.10 -4.78 13.21
N ASN A 3 -17.43 -5.72 12.56
CA ASN A 3 -18.09 -6.86 11.92
C ASN A 3 -17.98 -8.08 12.83
N ILE A 4 -19.08 -8.79 13.05
CA ILE A 4 -19.13 -9.97 13.91
C ILE A 4 -19.54 -11.15 13.06
N ILE A 5 -18.74 -12.22 13.10
CA ILE A 5 -19.02 -13.52 12.51
C ILE A 5 -18.98 -14.52 13.63
N GLU A 6 -20.03 -15.33 13.77
CA GLU A 6 -20.12 -16.30 14.85
C GLU A 6 -20.77 -17.61 14.43
N ASN A 7 -20.42 -18.68 15.11
CA ASN A 7 -21.08 -19.96 15.08
C ASN A 7 -21.50 -20.39 16.51
N GLU A 8 -21.87 -21.64 16.73
CA GLU A 8 -22.28 -22.13 18.05
C GLU A 8 -21.19 -21.96 19.12
N LYS A 9 -19.91 -22.15 18.74
CA LYS A 9 -18.78 -22.22 19.66
C LYS A 9 -17.91 -20.97 19.67
N TYR A 10 -17.72 -20.33 18.49
CA TYR A 10 -16.75 -19.26 18.33
C TYR A 10 -17.38 -17.94 17.89
N LYS A 11 -16.76 -16.83 18.30
CA LYS A 11 -17.08 -15.48 17.89
C LYS A 11 -15.82 -14.79 17.36
N LEU A 12 -15.88 -14.31 16.12
CA LEU A 12 -14.88 -13.47 15.48
C LEU A 12 -15.39 -12.03 15.45
N GLU A 13 -14.66 -11.11 16.06
CA GLU A 13 -14.89 -9.68 15.96
C GLU A 13 -13.81 -9.09 15.08
N ILE A 14 -14.20 -8.44 13.98
CA ILE A 14 -13.29 -7.68 13.11
C ILE A 14 -13.56 -6.20 13.36
N PHE A 15 -12.50 -5.42 13.58
CA PHE A 15 -12.56 -4.02 13.95
C PHE A 15 -11.53 -3.20 13.19
N ASP A 16 -11.77 -1.87 13.08
CA ASP A 16 -10.83 -0.94 12.47
C ASP A 16 -9.56 -0.86 13.33
N ASP A 17 -8.39 -1.05 12.73
CA ASP A 17 -7.12 -0.79 13.42
C ASP A 17 -6.93 0.72 13.54
N LEU A 18 -6.88 1.21 14.76
CA LEU A 18 -6.81 2.65 15.05
C LEU A 18 -5.38 3.22 15.02
N ASN A 19 -4.38 2.36 14.96
CA ASN A 19 -2.98 2.77 14.95
C ASN A 19 -2.11 1.86 14.06
N PRO A 20 -2.48 1.71 12.78
CA PRO A 20 -1.72 0.85 11.88
C PRO A 20 -0.34 1.43 11.56
N CYS A 21 0.63 0.55 11.30
CA CYS A 21 1.92 0.95 10.77
C CYS A 21 1.79 1.43 9.32
N SER A 22 2.56 2.43 8.92
CA SER A 22 2.60 2.82 7.51
C SER A 22 3.25 1.72 6.67
N PRO A 23 2.63 1.25 5.57
CA PRO A 23 3.28 0.32 4.67
C PRO A 23 4.58 0.87 4.05
N ARG A 24 4.77 2.20 4.07
CA ARG A 24 6.01 2.81 3.58
C ARG A 24 7.20 2.60 4.54
N GLU A 25 6.96 2.16 5.77
CA GLU A 25 7.98 1.74 6.74
C GLU A 25 8.44 0.28 6.56
N PHE A 26 7.78 -0.48 5.67
CA PHE A 26 8.13 -1.87 5.37
C PHE A 26 9.32 -1.93 4.40
N ASP A 27 9.86 -3.13 4.19
CA ASP A 27 10.91 -3.39 3.19
C ASP A 27 10.30 -3.39 1.77
N ASN A 28 10.07 -2.19 1.24
CA ASN A 28 9.44 -1.98 -0.05
C ASN A 28 10.42 -2.14 -1.21
N LEU A 29 9.94 -2.69 -2.32
CA LEU A 29 10.71 -2.79 -3.54
C LEU A 29 10.86 -1.42 -4.22
N GLY A 30 9.75 -0.65 -4.29
CA GLY A 30 9.71 0.68 -4.88
C GLY A 30 10.11 1.79 -3.91
N THR A 31 10.63 2.89 -4.44
CA THR A 31 10.75 4.18 -3.75
C THR A 31 9.64 5.10 -4.24
N MET A 32 8.88 5.67 -3.33
CA MET A 32 7.74 6.54 -3.64
C MET A 32 8.07 7.99 -3.29
N VAL A 33 8.29 8.81 -4.32
CA VAL A 33 8.54 10.25 -4.19
C VAL A 33 7.27 11.01 -4.48
N CYS A 34 6.71 11.68 -3.46
CA CYS A 34 5.48 12.45 -3.57
C CYS A 34 5.65 13.86 -3.03
N PHE A 35 5.02 14.82 -3.68
CA PHE A 35 4.98 16.22 -3.24
C PHE A 35 3.54 16.67 -3.07
N HIS A 36 3.19 17.03 -1.84
CA HIS A 36 1.89 17.63 -1.55
C HIS A 36 2.01 18.69 -0.44
N ARG A 37 1.27 19.78 -0.58
CA ARG A 37 1.39 20.93 0.35
C ARG A 37 0.83 20.69 1.74
N ARG A 38 -0.07 19.70 1.92
CA ARG A 38 -0.79 19.45 3.18
C ARG A 38 -0.44 18.10 3.81
N TYR A 39 -0.03 17.13 2.99
CA TYR A 39 0.20 15.75 3.43
C TYR A 39 1.64 15.34 3.17
N MET A 40 2.22 14.64 4.11
CA MET A 40 3.47 13.91 3.91
C MET A 40 3.09 12.54 3.32
N LEU A 41 3.43 12.32 2.07
CA LEU A 41 3.10 11.13 1.30
C LEU A 41 4.36 10.48 0.76
N GLY A 42 4.32 9.15 0.67
CA GLY A 42 5.45 8.37 0.15
C GLY A 42 6.59 8.25 1.14
N ASP A 43 7.80 8.09 0.61
CA ASP A 43 9.01 7.90 1.39
C ASP A 43 9.68 9.25 1.71
N GLU A 44 10.49 9.27 2.77
CA GLU A 44 11.33 10.43 3.02
C GLU A 44 12.33 10.65 1.87
N THR A 45 12.46 11.87 1.41
CA THR A 45 13.34 12.23 0.30
C THR A 45 13.94 13.62 0.53
N GLU A 46 15.15 13.83 0.01
CA GLU A 46 15.79 15.15 -0.03
C GLU A 46 15.27 16.01 -1.20
N LEU A 47 14.59 15.39 -2.19
CA LEU A 47 14.02 16.09 -3.34
C LEU A 47 12.85 16.98 -2.89
N LYS A 48 12.74 18.14 -3.52
CA LYS A 48 11.69 19.13 -3.24
C LYS A 48 10.90 19.43 -4.51
N SER A 49 9.63 19.74 -4.36
CA SER A 49 8.79 20.15 -5.49
C SER A 49 9.32 21.38 -6.23
N SER A 50 10.08 22.25 -5.55
CA SER A 50 10.73 23.43 -6.15
C SER A 50 11.90 23.10 -7.07
N ASP A 51 12.42 21.86 -7.01
CA ASP A 51 13.56 21.42 -7.81
C ASP A 51 13.12 21.06 -9.24
N PHE A 52 11.82 20.97 -9.48
CA PHE A 52 11.23 20.54 -10.74
C PHE A 52 10.13 21.51 -11.19
N SER A 53 10.13 21.85 -12.49
CA SER A 53 9.11 22.72 -13.10
C SER A 53 7.85 21.95 -13.51
N SER A 54 7.93 20.63 -13.65
CA SER A 54 6.81 19.77 -14.04
C SER A 54 7.03 18.31 -13.59
N TRP A 55 5.97 17.50 -13.69
CA TRP A 55 6.05 16.05 -13.42
C TRP A 55 6.93 15.32 -14.45
N GLU A 56 6.97 15.77 -15.69
CA GLU A 56 7.82 15.22 -16.75
C GLU A 56 9.31 15.48 -16.45
N GLU A 57 9.63 16.60 -15.82
CA GLU A 57 11.00 16.88 -15.39
C GLU A 57 11.44 15.97 -14.25
N LEU A 58 10.57 15.74 -13.25
CA LEU A 58 10.81 14.77 -12.21
C LEU A 58 10.97 13.35 -12.80
N GLU A 59 10.09 12.93 -13.71
CA GLU A 59 10.22 11.64 -14.38
C GLU A 59 11.57 11.50 -15.10
N SER A 60 11.98 12.55 -15.83
CA SER A 60 13.25 12.58 -16.52
C SER A 60 14.44 12.48 -15.56
N TYR A 61 14.37 13.12 -14.41
CA TYR A 61 15.35 13.03 -13.33
C TYR A 61 15.46 11.59 -12.82
N LEU A 62 14.32 10.96 -12.50
CA LEU A 62 14.29 9.58 -12.01
C LEU A 62 14.97 8.61 -12.99
N TYR A 63 14.74 8.78 -14.29
CA TYR A 63 15.39 7.94 -15.31
C TYR A 63 16.86 8.24 -15.52
N LYS A 64 17.33 9.47 -15.36
CA LYS A 64 18.71 9.89 -15.66
C LYS A 64 19.62 9.82 -14.45
N GLU A 65 19.17 10.35 -13.32
CA GLU A 65 20.01 10.49 -12.13
C GLU A 65 19.83 9.30 -11.17
N GLU A 66 18.59 8.78 -11.03
CA GLU A 66 18.29 7.62 -10.18
C GLU A 66 18.38 6.26 -10.92
N ASP A 67 18.76 6.26 -12.21
CA ASP A 67 18.83 5.08 -13.10
C ASP A 67 17.56 4.20 -13.00
N ALA A 68 16.38 4.83 -12.94
CA ALA A 68 15.13 4.10 -12.83
C ALA A 68 14.96 3.09 -13.97
N LEU A 69 14.53 1.89 -13.63
CA LEU A 69 14.05 0.89 -14.59
C LEU A 69 12.61 1.16 -14.98
N ILE A 70 11.82 1.53 -14.00
CA ILE A 70 10.39 1.83 -14.07
C ILE A 70 10.12 3.01 -13.15
N ALA A 71 9.35 3.98 -13.64
CA ALA A 71 8.68 4.99 -12.85
C ALA A 71 7.19 4.95 -13.21
N ILE A 72 6.31 4.97 -12.22
CA ILE A 72 4.85 4.92 -12.38
C ILE A 72 4.29 6.15 -11.69
N PRO A 73 3.47 6.96 -12.35
CA PRO A 73 2.86 8.11 -11.72
C PRO A 73 1.91 7.68 -10.60
N VAL A 74 1.90 8.47 -9.52
CA VAL A 74 0.97 8.32 -8.39
C VAL A 74 0.03 9.51 -8.42
N PHE A 75 -1.26 9.22 -8.40
CA PHE A 75 -2.33 10.21 -8.36
C PHE A 75 -3.01 10.15 -7.00
N MET A 76 -3.54 11.28 -6.57
CA MET A 76 -4.27 11.44 -5.32
C MET A 76 -5.65 12.01 -5.58
N TYR A 77 -6.64 11.57 -4.81
CA TYR A 77 -7.96 12.15 -4.71
C TYR A 77 -8.24 12.53 -3.24
N ASP A 78 -8.59 13.79 -3.00
CA ASP A 78 -8.78 14.39 -1.67
C ASP A 78 -10.19 14.98 -1.55
N HIS A 79 -11.15 14.13 -1.18
CA HIS A 79 -12.54 14.54 -0.97
C HIS A 79 -13.19 13.71 0.16
N SER A 80 -13.30 14.30 1.35
CA SER A 80 -13.81 13.62 2.57
C SER A 80 -13.02 12.37 2.99
N GLY A 81 -11.81 12.20 2.49
CA GLY A 81 -10.87 11.11 2.70
C GLY A 81 -9.72 11.24 1.71
N LEU A 82 -8.75 10.41 1.84
CA LEU A 82 -7.54 10.44 1.03
C LEU A 82 -7.37 9.09 0.30
N TRP A 83 -7.29 9.14 -1.02
CA TRP A 83 -7.05 7.97 -1.86
C TRP A 83 -5.93 8.23 -2.84
N ILE A 84 -5.15 7.19 -3.13
CA ILE A 84 -4.12 7.22 -4.16
C ILE A 84 -4.28 6.04 -5.12
N ASN A 85 -3.78 6.19 -6.33
CA ASN A 85 -3.66 5.10 -7.30
C ASN A 85 -2.61 5.42 -8.38
N THR A 86 -2.41 4.48 -9.31
CA THR A 86 -1.48 4.63 -10.44
C THR A 86 -2.16 4.93 -11.78
N THR A 87 -3.49 5.06 -11.80
CA THR A 87 -4.28 5.21 -13.04
C THR A 87 -4.99 6.56 -13.15
N GLY A 88 -4.98 7.35 -12.07
CA GLY A 88 -5.70 8.61 -11.98
C GLY A 88 -7.17 8.45 -11.58
N PHE A 89 -7.84 9.56 -11.35
CA PHE A 89 -9.24 9.66 -10.96
C PHE A 89 -10.02 10.48 -11.95
N SER A 90 -11.31 10.24 -12.07
CA SER A 90 -12.19 10.94 -13.03
C SER A 90 -12.57 12.37 -12.61
N CYS A 91 -12.36 12.73 -11.35
CA CYS A 91 -12.67 14.05 -10.81
C CYS A 91 -11.48 15.01 -10.98
N PRO A 92 -11.50 15.98 -11.89
CA PRO A 92 -10.35 16.88 -12.11
C PRO A 92 -10.20 17.96 -11.03
N TRP A 93 -11.21 18.16 -10.18
CA TRP A 93 -11.22 19.23 -9.17
C TRP A 93 -10.53 18.81 -7.88
N ASP A 94 -10.72 17.56 -7.46
CA ASP A 94 -10.25 17.04 -6.19
C ASP A 94 -9.13 16.01 -6.37
N SER A 95 -8.63 15.84 -7.61
CA SER A 95 -7.55 14.89 -7.89
C SER A 95 -6.47 15.47 -8.77
N GLY A 96 -5.28 14.89 -8.66
CA GLY A 96 -4.12 15.23 -9.48
C GLY A 96 -2.96 14.30 -9.24
N GLN A 97 -1.95 14.40 -10.09
CA GLN A 97 -0.69 13.72 -9.84
C GLN A 97 -0.01 14.31 -8.61
N VAL A 98 0.57 13.47 -7.79
CA VAL A 98 1.32 13.87 -6.58
C VAL A 98 2.75 13.37 -6.57
N GLY A 99 3.14 12.48 -7.47
CA GLY A 99 4.49 11.96 -7.54
C GLY A 99 4.64 10.75 -8.44
N TYR A 100 5.66 9.95 -8.10
CA TYR A 100 5.99 8.69 -8.75
C TYR A 100 6.40 7.63 -7.72
N ILE A 101 6.07 6.37 -8.02
CA ILE A 101 6.77 5.22 -7.43
C ILE A 101 7.73 4.67 -8.47
N TYR A 102 8.99 4.44 -8.10
CA TYR A 102 10.02 3.99 -9.01
C TYR A 102 10.94 2.95 -8.38
N ILE A 103 11.71 2.26 -9.22
CA ILE A 103 12.80 1.38 -8.79
C ILE A 103 13.99 1.53 -9.74
N SER A 104 15.20 1.60 -9.17
CA SER A 104 16.43 1.66 -9.96
C SER A 104 16.82 0.29 -10.53
N LYS A 105 17.56 0.30 -11.66
CA LYS A 105 18.10 -0.95 -12.25
C LYS A 105 19.08 -1.65 -11.32
N GLU A 106 19.81 -0.89 -10.51
CA GLU A 106 20.74 -1.44 -9.52
C GLU A 106 20.00 -2.21 -8.45
N LYS A 107 18.95 -1.63 -7.83
CA LYS A 107 18.14 -2.31 -6.82
C LYS A 107 17.53 -3.60 -7.36
N VAL A 108 16.99 -3.57 -8.60
CA VAL A 108 16.45 -4.78 -9.24
C VAL A 108 17.52 -5.87 -9.41
N ARG A 109 18.72 -5.52 -9.86
CA ARG A 109 19.80 -6.51 -10.02
C ARG A 109 20.23 -7.12 -8.70
N ARG A 110 20.25 -6.32 -7.64
CA ARG A 110 20.57 -6.77 -6.28
C ARG A 110 19.50 -7.70 -5.72
N GLU A 111 18.24 -7.27 -5.71
CA GLU A 111 17.12 -8.04 -5.13
C GLU A 111 16.87 -9.37 -5.85
N TYR A 112 16.98 -9.39 -7.17
CA TYR A 112 16.74 -10.59 -7.98
C TYR A 112 18.02 -11.34 -8.37
N SER A 113 19.19 -10.94 -7.85
CA SER A 113 20.50 -11.56 -8.15
C SER A 113 20.73 -11.77 -9.65
N CYS A 114 20.32 -10.82 -10.50
CA CYS A 114 20.33 -10.97 -11.95
C CYS A 114 21.23 -9.92 -12.64
N LYS A 115 22.02 -10.37 -13.64
CA LYS A 115 22.81 -9.45 -14.47
C LYS A 115 21.97 -8.79 -15.58
N ARG A 116 20.95 -9.50 -16.08
CA ARG A 116 20.09 -9.04 -17.17
C ARG A 116 18.62 -9.07 -16.74
N ILE A 117 17.95 -7.94 -16.86
CA ILE A 117 16.53 -7.78 -16.53
C ILE A 117 15.69 -8.22 -17.73
N SER A 118 14.92 -9.30 -17.58
CA SER A 118 14.04 -9.82 -18.63
C SER A 118 12.75 -9.00 -18.72
N LYS A 119 12.04 -9.10 -19.87
CA LYS A 119 10.71 -8.47 -20.02
C LYS A 119 9.70 -9.03 -19.00
N LYS A 120 9.77 -10.34 -18.69
CA LYS A 120 8.91 -10.98 -17.67
C LYS A 120 9.17 -10.40 -16.28
N LEU A 121 10.44 -10.26 -15.89
CA LEU A 121 10.82 -9.66 -14.62
C LEU A 121 10.36 -8.19 -14.53
N LYS A 122 10.55 -7.42 -15.61
CA LYS A 122 10.09 -6.02 -15.66
C LYS A 122 8.57 -5.90 -15.48
N LYS A 123 7.78 -6.81 -16.08
CA LYS A 123 6.33 -6.85 -15.91
C LYS A 123 5.94 -7.15 -14.45
N MET A 124 6.53 -8.19 -13.87
CA MET A 124 6.31 -8.57 -12.46
C MET A 124 6.63 -7.43 -11.50
N ILE A 125 7.77 -6.75 -11.69
CA ILE A 125 8.16 -5.59 -10.87
C ILE A 125 7.12 -4.47 -10.99
N ARG A 126 6.62 -4.20 -12.20
CA ARG A 126 5.57 -3.17 -12.39
C ARG A 126 4.30 -3.52 -11.60
N GLU A 127 3.89 -4.77 -11.62
CA GLU A 127 2.72 -5.25 -10.86
C GLU A 127 2.97 -5.08 -9.35
N MET A 128 4.17 -5.43 -8.86
CA MET A 128 4.55 -5.24 -7.45
C MET A 128 4.53 -3.76 -7.04
N LEU A 129 5.07 -2.86 -7.86
CA LEU A 129 5.01 -1.42 -7.56
C LEU A 129 3.57 -0.89 -7.50
N CYS A 130 2.68 -1.37 -8.36
CA CYS A 130 1.26 -1.03 -8.27
C CYS A 130 0.64 -1.54 -6.97
N SER A 131 0.92 -2.80 -6.59
CA SER A 131 0.42 -3.38 -5.32
C SER A 131 0.93 -2.63 -4.08
N GLU A 132 2.16 -2.09 -4.09
CA GLU A 132 2.65 -1.22 -3.01
C GLU A 132 1.84 0.09 -2.90
N VAL A 133 1.43 0.67 -4.05
CA VAL A 133 0.55 1.85 -4.06
C VAL A 133 -0.84 1.49 -3.53
N ASP A 134 -1.39 0.33 -3.93
CA ASP A 134 -2.71 -0.14 -3.50
C ASP A 134 -2.72 -0.40 -1.98
N LEU A 135 -1.67 -1.05 -1.45
CA LEU A 135 -1.51 -1.27 -0.01
C LEU A 135 -1.42 0.05 0.78
N TYR A 136 -0.67 1.02 0.24
CA TYR A 136 -0.57 2.33 0.85
C TYR A 136 -1.87 3.13 0.75
N ASN A 137 -2.66 2.92 -0.32
CA ASN A 137 -4.01 3.45 -0.44
C ASN A 137 -4.94 2.92 0.66
N ASP A 138 -4.89 1.63 0.99
CA ASP A 138 -5.67 1.06 2.08
C ASP A 138 -5.32 1.69 3.42
N TYR A 139 -4.03 1.92 3.68
CA TYR A 139 -3.58 2.66 4.86
C TYR A 139 -4.14 4.09 4.90
N LEU A 140 -3.99 4.86 3.82
CA LEU A 140 -4.41 6.26 3.75
C LEU A 140 -5.94 6.43 3.84
N SER A 141 -6.70 5.48 3.32
CA SER A 141 -8.16 5.47 3.37
C SER A 141 -8.73 4.87 4.65
N GLY A 142 -7.87 4.37 5.57
CA GLY A 142 -8.29 3.77 6.84
C GLY A 142 -8.85 2.35 6.70
N ASN A 143 -8.59 1.67 5.60
CA ASN A 143 -8.99 0.28 5.37
C ASN A 143 -7.97 -0.69 6.00
N VAL A 144 -7.73 -0.55 7.29
CA VAL A 144 -6.84 -1.44 8.05
C VAL A 144 -7.61 -2.00 9.23
N TYR A 145 -7.50 -3.32 9.41
CA TYR A 145 -8.33 -4.05 10.36
C TYR A 145 -7.49 -4.89 11.32
N GLY A 146 -8.11 -5.20 12.45
CA GLY A 146 -7.69 -6.24 13.37
C GLY A 146 -8.83 -7.19 13.63
N PHE A 147 -8.53 -8.33 14.25
CA PHE A 147 -9.54 -9.27 14.71
C PHE A 147 -9.26 -9.77 16.13
N THR A 148 -10.32 -10.23 16.78
CA THR A 148 -10.27 -11.03 18.01
C THR A 148 -11.19 -12.25 17.83
N LEU A 149 -10.63 -13.44 18.06
CA LEU A 149 -11.35 -14.71 18.06
C LEU A 149 -11.56 -15.17 19.50
N THR A 150 -12.79 -15.43 19.91
CA THR A 150 -13.16 -15.80 21.27
C THR A 150 -13.95 -17.11 21.28
N ASP A 151 -13.68 -18.00 22.28
CA ASP A 151 -14.51 -19.13 22.60
C ASP A 151 -15.73 -18.64 23.40
N LYS A 152 -16.94 -18.94 22.93
CA LYS A 152 -18.20 -18.47 23.55
C LYS A 152 -18.55 -19.21 24.86
N GLU A 153 -17.99 -20.39 25.08
CA GLU A 153 -18.31 -21.20 26.28
C GLU A 153 -17.67 -20.63 27.55
N ASN A 154 -16.41 -20.22 27.44
CA ASN A 154 -15.62 -19.73 28.56
C ASN A 154 -15.24 -18.25 28.45
N ALA A 155 -15.59 -17.59 27.34
CA ALA A 155 -15.22 -16.22 26.99
C ALA A 155 -13.69 -16.00 26.90
N GLU A 156 -12.92 -17.05 26.60
CA GLU A 156 -11.48 -16.98 26.44
C GLU A 156 -11.11 -16.46 25.04
N GLU A 157 -10.18 -15.51 24.98
CA GLU A 157 -9.57 -15.08 23.73
C GLU A 157 -8.63 -16.19 23.22
N ILE A 158 -8.91 -16.70 22.03
CA ILE A 158 -8.13 -17.76 21.38
C ILE A 158 -6.98 -17.15 20.57
N ASP A 159 -7.28 -16.09 19.82
CA ASP A 159 -6.32 -15.41 18.95
C ASP A 159 -6.76 -13.97 18.67
N SER A 160 -5.77 -13.08 18.47
CA SER A 160 -6.01 -11.70 18.05
C SER A 160 -4.80 -11.15 17.30
N SER A 161 -5.06 -10.35 16.29
CA SER A 161 -4.02 -9.67 15.51
C SER A 161 -4.55 -8.41 14.84
N CYS A 162 -3.65 -7.51 14.45
CA CYS A 162 -3.93 -6.26 13.75
C CYS A 162 -3.03 -6.12 12.51
N GLY A 163 -3.27 -5.07 11.71
CA GLY A 163 -2.44 -4.76 10.56
C GLY A 163 -2.84 -5.52 9.29
N PHE A 164 -4.13 -5.77 9.08
CA PHE A 164 -4.69 -6.37 7.87
C PHE A 164 -5.22 -5.29 6.94
N TYR A 165 -4.53 -5.04 5.83
CA TYR A 165 -4.85 -3.98 4.88
C TYR A 165 -5.80 -4.49 3.80
N GLY A 166 -6.84 -3.71 3.51
CA GLY A 166 -7.85 -4.04 2.50
C GLY A 166 -9.19 -4.50 3.10
N THR A 167 -10.27 -4.23 2.37
CA THR A 167 -11.65 -4.44 2.85
C THR A 167 -12.16 -5.87 2.64
N ASP A 168 -11.50 -6.69 1.86
CA ASP A 168 -11.82 -8.10 1.68
C ASP A 168 -11.05 -8.94 2.71
N TYR A 169 -11.75 -9.52 3.67
CA TYR A 169 -11.15 -10.26 4.79
C TYR A 169 -10.55 -11.62 4.40
N ILE A 170 -10.82 -12.12 3.19
CA ILE A 170 -10.16 -13.29 2.63
C ILE A 170 -8.82 -12.86 2.00
N GLU A 171 -8.87 -11.85 1.14
CA GLU A 171 -7.69 -11.37 0.42
C GLU A 171 -6.68 -10.67 1.34
N ASN A 172 -7.14 -10.00 2.41
CA ASN A 172 -6.25 -9.36 3.38
C ASN A 172 -5.62 -10.33 4.39
N GLY A 173 -6.03 -11.60 4.41
CA GLY A 173 -5.41 -12.67 5.19
C GLY A 173 -6.03 -12.92 6.57
N ILE A 174 -7.05 -12.18 7.03
CA ILE A 174 -7.71 -12.46 8.33
C ILE A 174 -8.23 -13.90 8.36
N PHE A 175 -8.86 -14.37 7.27
CA PHE A 175 -9.40 -15.72 7.21
C PHE A 175 -8.35 -16.83 7.19
N ASP A 176 -7.09 -16.54 6.87
CA ASP A 176 -6.00 -17.51 6.99
C ASP A 176 -5.75 -17.93 8.44
N TYR A 177 -6.00 -17.03 9.40
CA TYR A 177 -5.87 -17.31 10.83
C TYR A 177 -7.08 -18.04 11.41
N VAL A 178 -8.28 -17.77 10.91
CA VAL A 178 -9.52 -18.15 11.62
C VAL A 178 -10.39 -19.14 10.88
N SER A 179 -10.11 -19.45 9.60
CA SER A 179 -10.98 -20.31 8.77
C SER A 179 -11.23 -21.70 9.37
N SER A 180 -10.27 -22.29 10.08
CA SER A 180 -10.42 -23.60 10.72
C SER A 180 -11.47 -23.64 11.83
N TYR A 181 -11.87 -22.50 12.37
CA TYR A 181 -12.87 -22.39 13.44
C TYR A 181 -14.30 -22.20 12.91
N PHE A 182 -14.45 -21.90 11.61
CA PHE A 182 -15.73 -21.60 10.96
C PHE A 182 -16.11 -22.56 9.83
N THR A 183 -15.40 -23.72 9.74
CA THR A 183 -15.72 -24.81 8.80
C THR A 183 -16.76 -25.78 9.34
#